data_e7d5edc610a58cc7007b4d577f347678
#
_entry.id   e7d5edc610a58cc7007b4d577f347678
#
_cell.length_a   1.000
_cell.length_b   1.000
_cell.length_c   1.000
_cell.angle_alpha   90.00
_cell.angle_beta   90.00
_cell.angle_gamma   90.00
#
_symmetry.space_group_name_H-M   'P 1'
#
loop_
_entity.id
_entity.type
_entity.pdbx_description
1 polymer ?
#
loop_
_entity_poly.entity_id
_entity_poly.type
_entity_poly.pdbx_seq_one_letter_code
_entity_poly.pdbx_strand_id
1 'polypeptide(L)' 'MNNNKFFINTTKEDTVCVLHLNGFLDALTSVVLEEEIKKNVDNNCFKIILDLKSLTYISSAGLGVFMLYIEK' A
#
# COMPACT_ATOMS: atom_id res chain seq x y z
N MET A 1 -14.65 -16.21 -11.82
CA MET A 1 -13.68 -16.10 -10.74
C MET A 1 -13.01 -14.75 -10.77
N ASN A 2 -13.01 -14.09 -9.67
CA ASN A 2 -12.45 -12.75 -9.59
C ASN A 2 -10.99 -12.79 -9.14
N ASN A 3 -10.09 -12.38 -10.00
CA ASN A 3 -8.66 -12.37 -9.71
C ASN A 3 -8.16 -10.96 -9.38
N ASN A 4 -9.09 -10.03 -9.17
CA ASN A 4 -8.72 -8.65 -8.95
C ASN A 4 -8.78 -8.26 -7.50
N LYS A 5 -8.80 -9.25 -6.64
CA LYS A 5 -8.85 -8.99 -5.23
C LYS A 5 -7.58 -8.26 -4.79
N PHE A 6 -7.79 -7.23 -3.99
CA PHE A 6 -6.66 -6.46 -3.48
C PHE A 6 -6.21 -7.02 -2.14
N PHE A 7 -4.91 -7.16 -1.97
CA PHE A 7 -4.37 -7.49 -0.66
C PHE A 7 -2.94 -6.99 -0.57
N ILE A 8 -2.45 -6.87 0.65
CA ILE A 8 -1.12 -6.36 0.93
C ILE A 8 -0.37 -7.37 1.77
N ASN A 9 0.83 -7.73 1.32
CA ASN A 9 1.76 -8.50 2.12
C ASN A 9 2.82 -7.54 2.64
N THR A 10 3.03 -7.54 3.94
CA THR A 10 3.98 -6.64 4.56
C THR A 10 5.14 -7.41 5.13
N THR A 11 6.36 -6.99 4.80
CA THR A 11 7.55 -7.52 5.42
C THR A 11 8.25 -6.38 6.14
N LYS A 12 8.79 -6.66 7.31
CA LYS A 12 9.45 -5.66 8.13
C LYS A 12 10.84 -6.14 8.48
N GLU A 13 11.81 -5.24 8.31
CA GLU A 13 13.19 -5.54 8.68
C GLU A 13 13.72 -4.30 9.38
N ASP A 14 13.97 -4.40 10.69
CA ASP A 14 14.32 -3.26 11.52
C ASP A 14 13.21 -2.23 11.45
N THR A 15 13.52 -1.03 10.95
CA THR A 15 12.55 0.05 10.87
C THR A 15 12.06 0.28 9.45
N VAL A 16 12.35 -0.67 8.54
CA VAL A 16 11.93 -0.58 7.15
C VAL A 16 10.82 -1.57 6.90
N CYS A 17 9.72 -1.09 6.36
CA CYS A 17 8.59 -1.95 6.01
C CYS A 17 8.37 -1.90 4.50
N VAL A 18 8.23 -3.08 3.90
CA VAL A 18 7.91 -3.17 2.48
C VAL A 18 6.49 -3.69 2.36
N LEU A 19 5.65 -2.92 1.71
CA LEU A 19 4.27 -3.30 1.46
C LEU A 19 4.15 -3.77 0.02
N HIS A 20 3.88 -5.05 -0.15
CA HIS A 20 3.73 -5.65 -1.48
C HIS A 20 2.25 -5.61 -1.83
N LEU A 21 1.90 -4.76 -2.78
CA LEU A 21 0.50 -4.53 -3.16
C LEU A 21 0.13 -5.46 -4.30
N ASN A 22 -1.03 -6.07 -4.20
CA ASN A 22 -1.52 -7.02 -5.19
C ASN A 22 -2.94 -6.66 -5.59
N GLY A 23 -3.22 -6.71 -6.88
CA GLY A 23 -4.58 -6.56 -7.38
C GLY A 23 -4.88 -5.16 -7.86
N PHE A 24 -6.11 -4.72 -7.61
CA PHE A 24 -6.61 -3.41 -8.05
C PHE A 24 -6.53 -2.41 -6.91
N LEU A 25 -5.94 -1.27 -7.17
CA LEU A 25 -5.93 -0.16 -6.21
C LEU A 25 -6.87 0.91 -6.72
N ASP A 26 -8.05 1.00 -6.13
CA ASP A 26 -9.08 1.95 -6.52
C ASP A 26 -9.60 2.67 -5.29
N ALA A 27 -10.74 3.35 -5.42
CA ALA A 27 -11.28 4.16 -4.34
C ALA A 27 -11.56 3.33 -3.09
N LEU A 28 -12.05 2.11 -3.27
CA LEU A 28 -12.36 1.26 -2.13
C LEU A 28 -11.11 0.68 -1.48
N THR A 29 -10.21 0.17 -2.30
CA THR A 29 -9.03 -0.51 -1.76
C THR A 29 -7.97 0.47 -1.31
N SER A 30 -8.02 1.72 -1.77
CA SER A 30 -7.07 2.72 -1.28
C SER A 30 -7.23 2.97 0.21
N VAL A 31 -8.44 2.77 0.75
CA VAL A 31 -8.65 2.88 2.19
C VAL A 31 -7.87 1.80 2.92
N VAL A 32 -7.86 0.59 2.36
CA VAL A 32 -7.10 -0.52 2.94
C VAL A 32 -5.62 -0.18 2.97
N LEU A 33 -5.11 0.38 1.88
CA LEU A 33 -3.71 0.77 1.81
C LEU A 33 -3.38 1.83 2.85
N GLU A 34 -4.24 2.82 2.96
CA GLU A 34 -4.00 3.91 3.89
C GLU A 34 -3.97 3.41 5.33
N GLU A 35 -4.88 2.50 5.67
CA GLU A 35 -4.89 1.93 7.01
C GLU A 35 -3.64 1.12 7.28
N GLU A 36 -3.17 0.39 6.28
CA GLU A 36 -1.96 -0.39 6.46
C GLU A 36 -0.75 0.50 6.66
N ILE A 37 -0.67 1.60 5.93
CA ILE A 37 0.42 2.55 6.10
C ILE A 37 0.42 3.11 7.52
N LYS A 38 -0.75 3.53 7.99
CA LYS A 38 -0.86 4.10 9.33
C LYS A 38 -0.46 3.09 10.40
N LYS A 39 -0.90 1.85 10.21
CA LYS A 39 -0.59 0.81 11.16
C LYS A 39 0.92 0.59 11.26
N ASN A 40 1.60 0.60 10.13
CA ASN A 40 3.03 0.37 10.15
C ASN A 40 3.80 1.56 10.72
N VAL A 41 3.34 2.78 10.44
CA VAL A 41 3.94 3.96 11.05
C VAL A 41 3.82 3.88 12.57
N ASP A 42 2.65 3.47 13.07
CA ASP A 42 2.43 3.34 14.50
C ASP A 42 3.30 2.25 15.12
N ASN A 43 3.80 1.33 14.31
CA ASN A 43 4.64 0.23 14.76
C ASN A 43 6.11 0.50 14.48
N ASN A 44 6.50 1.78 14.42
CA ASN A 44 7.89 2.19 14.32
C ASN A 44 8.53 1.88 12.97
N CYS A 45 7.74 1.89 11.91
CA CYS A 45 8.30 1.83 10.56
C CYS A 45 8.66 3.24 10.15
N PHE A 46 9.95 3.52 10.08
CA PHE A 46 10.41 4.84 9.71
C PHE A 46 10.60 4.99 8.22
N LYS A 47 10.64 3.89 7.50
CA LYS A 47 10.73 3.92 6.05
C LYS A 47 9.77 2.90 5.50
N ILE A 48 8.90 3.34 4.60
CA ILE A 48 7.92 2.46 3.99
C ILE A 48 8.18 2.43 2.50
N ILE A 49 8.36 1.24 1.98
CA ILE A 49 8.58 1.01 0.56
C ILE A 49 7.34 0.34 0.01
N LEU A 50 6.80 0.88 -1.07
CA LEU A 50 5.63 0.29 -1.72
C LEU A 50 6.10 -0.46 -2.95
N ASP A 51 5.89 -1.77 -2.93
CA ASP A 51 6.21 -2.62 -4.06
C ASP A 51 4.97 -2.77 -4.92
N LEU A 52 4.99 -2.19 -6.09
CA LEU A 52 3.84 -2.14 -6.98
C LEU A 52 3.90 -3.18 -8.08
N LYS A 53 4.85 -4.07 -8.00
CA LYS A 53 5.10 -5.03 -9.08
C LYS A 53 3.88 -5.89 -9.38
N SER A 54 3.11 -6.23 -8.37
CA SER A 54 1.96 -7.10 -8.52
C SER A 54 0.63 -6.36 -8.62
N LEU A 55 0.67 -5.04 -8.68
CA LEU A 55 -0.54 -4.28 -8.95
C LEU A 55 -0.90 -4.40 -10.42
N THR A 56 -2.16 -4.65 -10.69
CA THR A 56 -2.64 -4.76 -12.05
C THR A 56 -3.44 -3.55 -12.49
N TYR A 57 -3.78 -2.65 -11.56
CA TYR A 57 -4.54 -1.46 -11.89
C TYR A 57 -4.42 -0.44 -10.75
N ILE A 58 -4.31 0.83 -11.12
CA ILE A 58 -4.34 1.95 -10.18
C ILE A 58 -5.32 2.98 -10.72
N SER A 59 -6.31 3.35 -9.89
CA SER A 59 -7.23 4.42 -10.24
C SER A 59 -6.67 5.76 -9.78
N SER A 60 -7.35 6.84 -10.17
CA SER A 60 -6.96 8.18 -9.70
C SER A 60 -7.02 8.27 -8.18
N ALA A 61 -8.02 7.63 -7.57
CA ALA A 61 -8.14 7.65 -6.12
C ALA A 61 -6.99 6.94 -5.45
N GLY A 62 -6.55 5.80 -6.02
CA GLY A 62 -5.40 5.09 -5.48
C GLY A 62 -4.14 5.92 -5.61
N LEU A 63 -3.98 6.58 -6.73
CA LEU A 63 -2.83 7.45 -6.94
C LEU A 63 -2.81 8.58 -5.94
N GLY A 64 -4.00 9.06 -5.54
CA GLY A 64 -4.09 10.12 -4.55
C GLY A 64 -3.49 9.73 -3.22
N VAL A 65 -3.66 8.48 -2.81
CA VAL A 65 -3.06 8.02 -1.56
C VAL A 65 -1.54 8.09 -1.65
N PHE A 66 -0.97 7.68 -2.78
CA PHE A 66 0.47 7.78 -2.96
C PHE A 66 0.93 9.22 -2.83
N MET A 67 0.19 10.15 -3.44
CA MET A 67 0.58 11.55 -3.39
C MET A 67 0.58 12.11 -1.98
N LEU A 68 -0.30 11.62 -1.13
CA LEU A 68 -0.34 12.07 0.25
C LEU A 68 0.89 11.67 1.05
N TYR A 69 1.46 10.52 0.75
CA TYR A 69 2.52 9.98 1.58
C TYR A 69 3.90 10.04 0.95
N ILE A 70 3.96 10.34 -0.33
CA ILE A 70 5.21 10.19 -1.06
C ILE A 70 6.23 11.26 -0.72
N GLU A 71 5.78 12.37 -0.21
CA GLU A 71 6.69 13.45 0.14
C GLU A 71 7.46 13.19 1.41
N LYS A 72 6.99 12.24 2.16
CA LYS A 72 7.61 11.97 3.45
C LYS A 72 8.83 11.14 3.26
#